data_903baa028d3845585b809a0e03a6c397
#
_entry.id   903baa028d3845585b809a0e03a6c397
#
_cell.length_a   1.000
_cell.length_b   1.000
_cell.length_c   1.000
_cell.angle_alpha   90.00
_cell.angle_beta   90.00
_cell.angle_gamma   90.00
#
_symmetry.space_group_name_H-M   'P 1'
#
loop_
_entity.id
_entity.type
_entity.pdbx_description
1 polymer ?
#
loop_
_entity_poly.entity_id
_entity_poly.type
_entity_poly.pdbx_seq_one_letter_code
_entity_poly.pdbx_strand_id
1 'polypeptide(L)'
;MTFKVGIAGYGIVGKTRHKALDNHQSFQVVAVSDINFIKDPIALDGINVYSDYKDLLNQEDLDVIFISLPNKLASAATLDGLKKGLHVFCEKPPARSLAELNPIKNFLDENTDLRLMYGFNHRFHASIMDAIMIIKDGSMGEVVNLRGVYGKSNMISFNQTDWRTKRSESGGGILLDQGIHMLDLMRYFGGDFNNVHSYISNSFWNFDVEDNAYVMMKSDKGVVAQLMSSATQWQHVFNLNVTLEKGSLVLGGLRTSSKSYGEETLTIISSEDGNEGTPEVEKRSYDKDISWDEEIKSFAEVLSGSDKIENGSIYEALKIMELIEKIYKADPEWKDKYYNES
;
A
#
# COMPACT_ATOMS: atom_id res chain seq x y z
N MET A 1 -19.53 4.09 19.87
CA MET A 1 -18.45 4.90 20.42
C MET A 1 -17.84 5.65 19.25
N THR A 2 -17.54 6.94 19.39
CA THR A 2 -16.91 7.71 18.30
C THR A 2 -15.48 8.01 18.71
N PHE A 3 -14.51 7.60 17.88
CA PHE A 3 -13.09 7.82 18.13
C PHE A 3 -12.68 9.23 17.68
N LYS A 4 -11.98 9.95 18.54
CA LYS A 4 -11.35 11.25 18.22
C LYS A 4 -10.07 11.00 17.42
N VAL A 5 -10.00 11.59 16.23
CA VAL A 5 -8.93 11.33 15.27
C VAL A 5 -8.08 12.57 15.05
N GLY A 6 -6.75 12.39 15.13
CA GLY A 6 -5.76 13.31 14.60
C GLY A 6 -5.21 12.85 13.25
N ILE A 7 -4.92 13.77 12.32
CA ILE A 7 -4.27 13.45 11.05
C ILE A 7 -2.92 14.15 10.96
N ALA A 8 -1.85 13.37 10.94
CA ALA A 8 -0.48 13.84 10.74
C ALA A 8 -0.12 13.79 9.25
N GLY A 9 0.09 14.94 8.62
CA GLY A 9 0.25 15.11 7.18
C GLY A 9 -1.08 15.37 6.49
N TYR A 10 -1.35 16.63 6.14
CA TYR A 10 -2.61 17.06 5.54
C TYR A 10 -2.47 17.49 4.08
N GLY A 11 -1.61 16.73 3.35
CA GLY A 11 -1.48 16.81 1.90
C GLY A 11 -2.65 16.12 1.17
N ILE A 12 -2.42 15.69 -0.08
CA ILE A 12 -3.46 15.03 -0.89
C ILE A 12 -4.03 13.80 -0.17
N VAL A 13 -3.15 12.93 0.34
CA VAL A 13 -3.56 11.68 1.02
C VAL A 13 -4.28 11.97 2.32
N GLY A 14 -3.74 12.85 3.17
CA GLY A 14 -4.39 13.22 4.43
C GLY A 14 -5.79 13.82 4.23
N LYS A 15 -5.99 14.65 3.21
CA LYS A 15 -7.32 15.18 2.84
C LYS A 15 -8.26 14.08 2.34
N THR A 16 -7.74 13.11 1.59
CA THR A 16 -8.54 11.96 1.15
C THR A 16 -8.96 11.09 2.33
N ARG A 17 -8.05 10.87 3.30
CA ARG A 17 -8.37 10.15 4.54
C ARG A 17 -9.41 10.89 5.37
N HIS A 18 -9.28 12.21 5.51
CA HIS A 18 -10.27 13.03 6.21
C HIS A 18 -11.66 12.80 5.62
N LYS A 19 -11.79 12.93 4.29
CA LYS A 19 -13.07 12.71 3.60
C LYS A 19 -13.64 11.30 3.84
N ALA A 20 -12.81 10.26 3.83
CA ALA A 20 -13.27 8.89 4.09
C ALA A 20 -13.68 8.70 5.57
N LEU A 21 -12.98 9.35 6.50
CA LEU A 21 -13.35 9.36 7.93
C LEU A 21 -14.68 10.06 8.18
N ASP A 22 -14.95 11.20 7.51
CA ASP A 22 -16.22 11.93 7.61
C ASP A 22 -17.41 11.09 7.13
N ASN A 23 -17.18 10.16 6.21
CA ASN A 23 -18.22 9.22 5.74
C ASN A 23 -18.53 8.11 6.76
N HIS A 24 -17.75 7.98 7.85
CA HIS A 24 -17.88 6.86 8.79
C HIS A 24 -18.21 7.32 10.20
N GLN A 25 -19.40 6.91 10.72
CA GLN A 25 -19.95 7.37 12.02
C GLN A 25 -19.09 7.07 13.25
N SER A 26 -18.13 6.15 13.14
CA SER A 26 -17.24 5.78 14.27
C SER A 26 -16.07 6.74 14.46
N PHE A 27 -15.84 7.70 13.55
CA PHE A 27 -14.70 8.59 13.62
C PHE A 27 -15.13 10.06 13.62
N GLN A 28 -14.38 10.88 14.33
CA GLN A 28 -14.49 12.32 14.31
C GLN A 28 -13.09 12.92 14.21
N VAL A 29 -12.77 13.59 13.11
CA VAL A 29 -11.52 14.32 12.97
C VAL A 29 -11.59 15.58 13.83
N VAL A 30 -10.68 15.70 14.79
CA VAL A 30 -10.63 16.85 15.73
C VAL A 30 -9.37 17.70 15.56
N ALA A 31 -8.32 17.14 14.94
CA ALA A 31 -7.07 17.86 14.71
C ALA A 31 -6.35 17.38 13.44
N VAL A 32 -5.63 18.29 12.79
CA VAL A 32 -4.78 18.01 11.65
C VAL A 32 -3.44 18.71 11.76
N SER A 33 -2.37 18.14 11.19
CA SER A 33 -1.08 18.81 11.11
C SER A 33 -0.43 18.70 9.73
N ASP A 34 0.21 19.79 9.29
CA ASP A 34 1.06 19.79 8.08
C ASP A 34 2.08 20.92 8.16
N ILE A 35 3.32 20.64 7.75
CA ILE A 35 4.41 21.64 7.77
C ILE A 35 4.09 22.85 6.86
N ASN A 36 3.28 22.67 5.83
CA ASN A 36 2.89 23.76 4.95
C ASN A 36 2.01 24.81 5.63
N PHE A 37 1.38 24.50 6.76
CA PHE A 37 0.59 25.46 7.54
C PHE A 37 1.39 26.60 8.15
N ILE A 38 2.73 26.47 8.22
CA ILE A 38 3.63 27.57 8.57
C ILE A 38 3.58 28.67 7.49
N LYS A 39 3.52 28.27 6.19
CA LYS A 39 3.57 29.20 5.05
C LYS A 39 2.18 29.58 4.55
N ASP A 40 1.25 28.66 4.64
CA ASP A 40 -0.12 28.80 4.16
C ASP A 40 -1.08 28.31 5.26
N PRO A 41 -1.33 29.16 6.29
CA PRO A 41 -2.22 28.82 7.39
C PRO A 41 -3.64 28.57 6.89
N ILE A 42 -4.26 27.50 7.36
CA ILE A 42 -5.66 27.19 7.09
C ILE A 42 -6.48 27.25 8.37
N ALA A 43 -7.79 27.47 8.22
CA ALA A 43 -8.76 27.30 9.29
C ALA A 43 -9.77 26.25 8.82
N LEU A 44 -10.05 25.30 9.69
CA LEU A 44 -11.06 24.26 9.49
C LEU A 44 -12.06 24.36 10.65
N ASP A 45 -13.34 24.41 10.33
CA ASP A 45 -14.39 24.58 11.33
C ASP A 45 -14.41 23.39 12.31
N GLY A 46 -14.28 23.68 13.59
CA GLY A 46 -14.28 22.67 14.65
C GLY A 46 -13.05 21.75 14.70
N ILE A 47 -11.97 22.04 13.93
CA ILE A 47 -10.76 21.21 13.87
C ILE A 47 -9.54 22.04 14.21
N ASN A 48 -8.74 21.56 15.15
CA ASN A 48 -7.49 22.20 15.54
C ASN A 48 -6.39 21.96 14.49
N VAL A 49 -5.60 22.99 14.21
CA VAL A 49 -4.59 22.96 13.13
C VAL A 49 -3.20 23.19 13.71
N TYR A 50 -2.27 22.31 13.37
CA TYR A 50 -0.88 22.32 13.84
C TYR A 50 0.10 22.30 12.67
N SER A 51 1.27 22.90 12.86
CA SER A 51 2.36 22.82 11.89
C SER A 51 3.26 21.60 12.07
N ASP A 52 3.24 20.98 13.25
CA ASP A 52 4.02 19.78 13.60
C ASP A 52 3.09 18.72 14.22
N TYR A 53 3.26 17.46 13.79
CA TYR A 53 2.49 16.34 14.33
C TYR A 53 2.79 16.07 15.82
N LYS A 54 3.99 16.46 16.30
CA LYS A 54 4.34 16.33 17.71
C LYS A 54 3.54 17.28 18.59
N ASP A 55 3.28 18.49 18.10
CA ASP A 55 2.43 19.45 18.80
C ASP A 55 0.99 18.93 18.84
N LEU A 56 0.47 18.37 17.73
CA LEU A 56 -0.81 17.71 17.68
C LEU A 56 -0.89 16.59 18.73
N LEU A 57 0.08 15.67 18.76
CA LEU A 57 0.14 14.57 19.73
C LEU A 57 0.25 15.03 21.20
N ASN A 58 0.83 16.18 21.46
CA ASN A 58 1.02 16.70 22.83
C ASN A 58 -0.15 17.53 23.34
N GLN A 59 -0.94 18.13 22.45
CA GLN A 59 -1.97 19.09 22.83
C GLN A 59 -3.40 18.54 22.70
N GLU A 60 -3.58 17.44 21.97
CA GLU A 60 -4.89 16.84 21.73
C GLU A 60 -5.11 15.55 22.54
N ASP A 61 -6.37 15.40 22.99
CA ASP A 61 -6.89 14.17 23.59
C ASP A 61 -7.49 13.31 22.48
N LEU A 62 -6.71 12.36 21.97
CA LEU A 62 -7.02 11.51 20.81
C LEU A 62 -7.20 10.06 21.23
N ASP A 63 -7.98 9.33 20.44
CA ASP A 63 -8.06 7.86 20.48
C ASP A 63 -7.22 7.24 19.35
N VAL A 64 -7.14 7.93 18.21
CA VAL A 64 -6.53 7.41 16.96
C VAL A 64 -5.70 8.50 16.29
N ILE A 65 -4.58 8.12 15.71
CA ILE A 65 -3.83 8.98 14.79
C ILE A 65 -3.71 8.33 13.40
N PHE A 66 -4.01 9.11 12.36
CA PHE A 66 -3.76 8.77 10.95
C PHE A 66 -2.47 9.44 10.49
N ILE A 67 -1.54 8.65 9.93
CA ILE A 67 -0.22 9.12 9.51
C ILE A 67 -0.14 9.09 8.00
N SER A 68 -0.08 10.28 7.39
CA SER A 68 0.05 10.52 5.94
C SER A 68 1.27 11.39 5.64
N LEU A 69 2.33 11.19 6.41
CA LEU A 69 3.59 11.92 6.33
C LEU A 69 4.52 11.34 5.24
N PRO A 70 5.55 12.09 4.79
CA PRO A 70 6.62 11.52 3.98
C PRO A 70 7.29 10.31 4.66
N ASN A 71 7.77 9.36 3.86
CA ASN A 71 8.31 8.08 4.34
C ASN A 71 9.35 8.21 5.45
N LYS A 72 10.19 9.26 5.39
CA LYS A 72 11.21 9.55 6.41
C LYS A 72 10.64 9.75 7.82
N LEU A 73 9.41 10.22 7.92
CA LEU A 73 8.76 10.54 9.20
C LEU A 73 7.75 9.46 9.61
N ALA A 74 7.30 8.63 8.68
CA ALA A 74 6.17 7.71 8.91
C ALA A 74 6.42 6.73 10.06
N SER A 75 7.55 6.03 10.08
CA SER A 75 7.88 5.05 11.12
C SER A 75 8.04 5.71 12.51
N ALA A 76 8.71 6.87 12.57
CA ALA A 76 8.88 7.59 13.83
C ALA A 76 7.54 8.10 14.38
N ALA A 77 6.69 8.70 13.53
CA ALA A 77 5.37 9.18 13.92
C ALA A 77 4.45 8.03 14.34
N THR A 78 4.55 6.85 13.69
CA THR A 78 3.83 5.64 14.09
C THR A 78 4.21 5.23 15.51
N LEU A 79 5.51 5.15 15.82
CA LEU A 79 5.98 4.79 17.14
C LEU A 79 5.60 5.84 18.20
N ASP A 80 5.66 7.13 17.85
CA ASP A 80 5.29 8.22 18.75
C ASP A 80 3.79 8.15 19.11
N GLY A 81 2.92 7.88 18.13
CA GLY A 81 1.48 7.67 18.35
C GLY A 81 1.20 6.47 19.26
N LEU A 82 1.83 5.32 18.99
CA LEU A 82 1.69 4.13 19.84
C LEU A 82 2.16 4.37 21.27
N LYS A 83 3.29 5.05 21.46
CA LYS A 83 3.81 5.43 22.80
C LYS A 83 2.90 6.39 23.58
N LYS A 84 2.06 7.15 22.88
CA LYS A 84 1.00 7.95 23.48
C LYS A 84 -0.25 7.16 23.87
N GLY A 85 -0.26 5.85 23.60
CA GLY A 85 -1.40 4.98 23.86
C GLY A 85 -2.50 5.07 22.79
N LEU A 86 -2.20 5.62 21.61
CA LEU A 86 -3.16 5.77 20.52
C LEU A 86 -3.17 4.52 19.62
N HIS A 87 -4.32 4.19 19.08
CA HIS A 87 -4.40 3.35 17.90
C HIS A 87 -3.86 4.12 16.68
N VAL A 88 -3.23 3.43 15.75
CA VAL A 88 -2.56 4.07 14.61
C VAL A 88 -3.01 3.48 13.29
N PHE A 89 -3.33 4.35 12.34
CA PHE A 89 -3.41 4.03 10.94
C PHE A 89 -2.27 4.73 10.20
N CYS A 90 -1.40 4.00 9.53
CA CYS A 90 -0.26 4.57 8.82
C CYS A 90 -0.35 4.29 7.33
N GLU A 91 -0.16 5.31 6.50
CA GLU A 91 -0.07 5.16 5.05
C GLU A 91 1.13 4.31 4.63
N LYS A 92 0.98 3.69 3.47
CA LYS A 92 2.10 3.01 2.80
C LYS A 92 3.04 4.03 2.10
N PRO A 93 4.31 3.71 1.91
CA PRO A 93 5.02 2.56 2.47
C PRO A 93 5.17 2.70 3.99
N PRO A 94 5.22 1.57 4.70
CA PRO A 94 5.28 1.58 6.17
C PRO A 94 6.48 2.30 6.74
N ALA A 95 7.59 2.29 5.99
CA ALA A 95 8.88 2.85 6.37
C ALA A 95 9.78 2.97 5.12
N ARG A 96 10.98 3.56 5.26
CA ARG A 96 12.00 3.58 4.20
C ARG A 96 12.77 2.26 4.09
N SER A 97 12.87 1.52 5.19
CA SER A 97 13.60 0.25 5.26
C SER A 97 12.94 -0.70 6.26
N LEU A 98 13.22 -1.99 6.12
CA LEU A 98 12.75 -3.03 7.05
C LEU A 98 13.19 -2.74 8.50
N ALA A 99 14.42 -2.24 8.68
CA ALA A 99 14.97 -1.97 10.01
C ALA A 99 14.16 -0.93 10.82
N GLU A 100 13.53 0.03 10.14
CA GLU A 100 12.70 1.06 10.79
C GLU A 100 11.40 0.51 11.40
N LEU A 101 10.96 -0.70 11.02
CA LEU A 101 9.76 -1.34 11.57
C LEU A 101 10.02 -2.13 12.84
N ASN A 102 11.25 -2.55 13.12
CA ASN A 102 11.57 -3.38 14.29
C ASN A 102 11.19 -2.73 15.62
N PRO A 103 11.46 -1.43 15.87
CA PRO A 103 11.03 -0.77 17.11
C PRO A 103 9.50 -0.74 17.26
N ILE A 104 8.76 -0.60 16.16
CA ILE A 104 7.28 -0.60 16.17
C ILE A 104 6.76 -1.99 16.53
N LYS A 105 7.31 -3.04 15.88
CA LYS A 105 6.95 -4.42 16.18
C LYS A 105 7.19 -4.75 17.64
N ASN A 106 8.40 -4.47 18.15
CA ASN A 106 8.74 -4.75 19.53
C ASN A 106 7.81 -4.05 20.52
N PHE A 107 7.46 -2.80 20.24
CA PHE A 107 6.51 -2.04 21.08
C PHE A 107 5.11 -2.66 21.07
N LEU A 108 4.61 -3.11 19.91
CA LEU A 108 3.29 -3.73 19.79
C LEU A 108 3.23 -5.12 20.43
N ASP A 109 4.33 -5.88 20.40
CA ASP A 109 4.40 -7.18 21.08
C ASP A 109 4.23 -7.07 22.61
N GLU A 110 4.63 -5.93 23.19
CA GLU A 110 4.49 -5.60 24.62
C GLU A 110 3.16 -4.87 24.93
N ASN A 111 2.48 -4.30 23.92
CA ASN A 111 1.27 -3.48 24.07
C ASN A 111 0.14 -4.01 23.18
N THR A 112 -0.37 -5.19 23.50
CA THR A 112 -1.33 -5.96 22.67
C THR A 112 -2.71 -5.33 22.53
N ASP A 113 -3.07 -4.37 23.38
CA ASP A 113 -4.34 -3.64 23.30
C ASP A 113 -4.36 -2.56 22.25
N LEU A 114 -3.18 -2.11 21.79
CA LEU A 114 -3.07 -1.14 20.73
C LEU A 114 -3.24 -1.79 19.34
N ARG A 115 -3.80 -1.04 18.42
CA ARG A 115 -4.04 -1.47 17.04
C ARG A 115 -3.24 -0.58 16.10
N LEU A 116 -2.50 -1.23 15.18
CA LEU A 116 -1.81 -0.58 14.07
C LEU A 116 -2.23 -1.23 12.77
N MET A 117 -2.76 -0.44 11.84
CA MET A 117 -3.06 -0.88 10.48
C MET A 117 -2.31 0.00 9.47
N TYR A 118 -1.74 -0.63 8.45
CA TYR A 118 -1.11 0.06 7.32
C TYR A 118 -2.02 0.11 6.10
N GLY A 119 -2.00 1.25 5.39
CA GLY A 119 -2.88 1.58 4.29
C GLY A 119 -2.55 0.84 2.99
N PHE A 120 -2.93 -0.42 2.87
CA PHE A 120 -2.86 -1.20 1.63
C PHE A 120 -4.21 -1.20 0.91
N ASN A 121 -4.69 0.00 0.57
CA ASN A 121 -6.02 0.23 0.02
C ASN A 121 -6.32 -0.57 -1.26
N HIS A 122 -5.30 -1.03 -2.01
CA HIS A 122 -5.54 -1.81 -3.22
C HIS A 122 -6.29 -3.13 -2.94
N ARG A 123 -6.18 -3.72 -1.76
CA ARG A 123 -6.97 -4.88 -1.34
C ARG A 123 -8.48 -4.61 -1.27
N PHE A 124 -8.86 -3.34 -1.18
CA PHE A 124 -10.25 -2.88 -1.01
C PHE A 124 -10.87 -2.31 -2.29
N HIS A 125 -10.18 -2.35 -3.42
CA HIS A 125 -10.80 -2.10 -4.71
C HIS A 125 -11.81 -3.20 -5.03
N ALA A 126 -12.97 -2.84 -5.60
CA ALA A 126 -14.06 -3.76 -5.83
C ALA A 126 -13.67 -4.96 -6.70
N SER A 127 -12.87 -4.73 -7.75
CA SER A 127 -12.34 -5.79 -8.61
C SER A 127 -11.42 -6.75 -7.86
N ILE A 128 -10.60 -6.23 -6.95
CA ILE A 128 -9.69 -7.04 -6.12
C ILE A 128 -10.48 -7.86 -5.09
N MET A 129 -11.47 -7.24 -4.44
CA MET A 129 -12.33 -7.94 -3.47
C MET A 129 -13.09 -9.10 -4.12
N ASP A 130 -13.64 -8.91 -5.32
CA ASP A 130 -14.29 -9.97 -6.09
C ASP A 130 -13.30 -11.09 -6.45
N ALA A 131 -12.09 -10.75 -6.90
CA ALA A 131 -11.04 -11.73 -7.20
C ALA A 131 -10.65 -12.54 -5.94
N ILE A 132 -10.51 -11.86 -4.77
CA ILE A 132 -10.26 -12.52 -3.49
C ILE A 132 -11.36 -13.53 -3.15
N MET A 133 -12.63 -13.15 -3.34
CA MET A 133 -13.76 -14.05 -3.08
C MET A 133 -13.72 -15.28 -4.00
N ILE A 134 -13.48 -15.10 -5.31
CA ILE A 134 -13.39 -16.19 -6.28
C ILE A 134 -12.24 -17.15 -5.93
N ILE A 135 -11.08 -16.63 -5.53
CA ILE A 135 -9.95 -17.47 -5.13
C ILE A 135 -10.26 -18.21 -3.83
N LYS A 136 -10.90 -17.55 -2.87
CA LYS A 136 -11.24 -18.16 -1.57
C LYS A 136 -12.33 -19.23 -1.64
N ASP A 137 -13.26 -19.15 -2.60
CA ASP A 137 -14.28 -20.16 -2.79
C ASP A 137 -13.71 -21.48 -3.34
N GLY A 138 -12.51 -21.44 -3.94
CA GLY A 138 -11.77 -22.60 -4.42
C GLY A 138 -12.34 -23.25 -5.68
N SER A 139 -13.39 -22.70 -6.29
CA SER A 139 -14.05 -23.29 -7.48
C SER A 139 -13.11 -23.36 -8.69
N MET A 140 -12.20 -22.40 -8.81
CA MET A 140 -11.19 -22.33 -9.88
C MET A 140 -9.86 -23.04 -9.55
N GLY A 141 -9.76 -23.70 -8.39
CA GLY A 141 -8.55 -24.38 -7.94
C GLY A 141 -7.48 -23.41 -7.37
N GLU A 142 -6.26 -23.94 -7.20
CA GLU A 142 -5.15 -23.19 -6.60
C GLU A 142 -4.51 -22.19 -7.59
N VAL A 143 -3.88 -21.16 -7.04
CA VAL A 143 -3.11 -20.19 -7.85
C VAL A 143 -1.83 -20.83 -8.35
N VAL A 144 -1.62 -20.78 -9.68
CA VAL A 144 -0.47 -21.35 -10.38
C VAL A 144 0.61 -20.30 -10.64
N ASN A 145 0.23 -19.16 -11.19
CA ASN A 145 1.18 -18.06 -11.44
C ASN A 145 0.50 -16.69 -11.44
N LEU A 146 1.34 -15.65 -11.30
CA LEU A 146 0.94 -14.24 -11.24
C LEU A 146 1.79 -13.43 -12.21
N ARG A 147 1.16 -12.48 -12.92
CA ARG A 147 1.87 -11.52 -13.75
C ARG A 147 1.29 -10.13 -13.56
N GLY A 148 2.11 -9.20 -13.04
CA GLY A 148 1.70 -7.84 -12.72
C GLY A 148 2.52 -6.78 -13.43
N VAL A 149 1.84 -5.75 -13.91
CA VAL A 149 2.42 -4.49 -14.38
C VAL A 149 1.79 -3.35 -13.60
N TYR A 150 2.60 -2.57 -12.91
CA TYR A 150 2.15 -1.35 -12.27
C TYR A 150 3.07 -0.20 -12.67
N GLY A 151 2.60 0.66 -13.55
CA GLY A 151 3.41 1.66 -14.22
C GLY A 151 2.82 3.06 -14.19
N LYS A 152 3.73 4.04 -14.14
CA LYS A 152 3.45 5.47 -14.31
C LYS A 152 4.17 6.03 -15.52
N SER A 153 3.68 7.17 -16.03
CA SER A 153 4.38 7.96 -17.05
C SER A 153 5.50 8.82 -16.48
N ASN A 154 5.52 9.04 -15.14
CA ASN A 154 6.48 9.90 -14.45
C ASN A 154 6.79 9.37 -13.05
N MET A 155 7.98 9.67 -12.52
CA MET A 155 8.32 9.45 -11.11
C MET A 155 7.52 10.35 -10.17
N ILE A 156 7.39 11.64 -10.54
CA ILE A 156 6.69 12.66 -9.76
C ILE A 156 5.43 13.04 -10.52
N SER A 157 4.29 12.99 -9.85
CA SER A 157 3.00 13.46 -10.35
C SER A 157 2.43 14.56 -9.45
N PHE A 158 1.58 15.41 -10.01
CA PHE A 158 0.81 16.45 -9.29
C PHE A 158 1.64 17.53 -8.58
N ASN A 159 2.73 17.98 -9.15
CA ASN A 159 3.61 19.01 -8.58
C ASN A 159 4.09 18.69 -7.15
N GLN A 160 4.26 17.44 -6.83
CA GLN A 160 4.78 17.02 -5.52
C GLN A 160 6.23 17.47 -5.33
N THR A 161 6.64 17.56 -4.07
CA THR A 161 8.02 17.83 -3.70
C THR A 161 8.95 16.74 -4.21
N ASP A 162 10.22 17.07 -4.43
CA ASP A 162 11.24 16.15 -4.95
C ASP A 162 11.71 15.08 -3.95
N TRP A 163 11.12 15.02 -2.73
CA TRP A 163 11.55 14.07 -1.69
C TRP A 163 11.45 12.61 -2.14
N ARG A 164 10.49 12.28 -3.04
CA ARG A 164 10.33 10.93 -3.61
C ARG A 164 11.47 10.50 -4.52
N THR A 165 12.28 11.44 -4.99
CA THR A 165 13.45 11.17 -5.86
C THR A 165 14.75 11.08 -5.09
N LYS A 166 14.69 11.25 -3.76
CA LYS A 166 15.84 11.19 -2.85
C LYS A 166 15.73 9.95 -1.97
N ARG A 167 16.65 9.01 -2.12
CA ARG A 167 16.65 7.75 -1.37
C ARG A 167 16.66 7.97 0.15
N SER A 168 17.39 8.96 0.62
CA SER A 168 17.46 9.30 2.05
C SER A 168 16.10 9.73 2.65
N GLU A 169 15.20 10.25 1.82
CA GLU A 169 13.86 10.71 2.23
C GLU A 169 12.79 9.64 1.97
N SER A 170 12.84 8.99 0.80
CA SER A 170 11.82 8.03 0.35
C SER A 170 12.13 6.58 0.68
N GLY A 171 13.41 6.19 0.80
CA GLY A 171 13.85 4.81 0.95
C GLY A 171 14.01 4.04 -0.37
N GLY A 172 13.28 4.41 -1.39
CA GLY A 172 13.27 3.81 -2.73
C GLY A 172 12.42 4.62 -3.71
N GLY A 173 12.36 4.15 -4.95
CA GLY A 173 11.63 4.80 -6.02
C GLY A 173 10.30 4.13 -6.35
N ILE A 174 10.11 3.80 -7.63
CA ILE A 174 8.81 3.31 -8.13
C ILE A 174 8.41 1.96 -7.52
N LEU A 175 9.36 1.09 -7.19
CA LEU A 175 9.07 -0.19 -6.56
C LEU A 175 8.47 0.01 -5.16
N LEU A 176 9.11 0.86 -4.34
CA LEU A 176 8.65 1.14 -2.98
C LEU A 176 7.40 2.03 -2.95
N ASP A 177 7.28 3.02 -3.87
CA ASP A 177 6.12 3.94 -3.89
C ASP A 177 4.85 3.29 -4.44
N GLN A 178 4.97 2.52 -5.55
CA GLN A 178 3.81 1.90 -6.20
C GLN A 178 3.89 0.38 -6.30
N GLY A 179 5.05 -0.15 -6.65
CA GLY A 179 5.25 -1.58 -6.76
C GLY A 179 4.88 -2.35 -5.51
N ILE A 180 5.00 -1.70 -4.34
CA ILE A 180 4.60 -2.27 -3.04
C ILE A 180 3.14 -2.75 -3.03
N HIS A 181 2.21 -2.04 -3.66
CA HIS A 181 0.82 -2.47 -3.74
C HIS A 181 0.65 -3.74 -4.59
N MET A 182 1.37 -3.82 -5.72
CA MET A 182 1.31 -5.01 -6.57
C MET A 182 1.98 -6.21 -5.88
N LEU A 183 3.10 -6.00 -5.22
CA LEU A 183 3.76 -7.03 -4.41
C LEU A 183 2.88 -7.50 -3.25
N ASP A 184 2.16 -6.60 -2.61
CA ASP A 184 1.21 -6.91 -1.56
C ASP A 184 0.09 -7.82 -2.07
N LEU A 185 -0.51 -7.51 -3.21
CA LEU A 185 -1.52 -8.36 -3.86
C LEU A 185 -0.94 -9.70 -4.29
N MET A 186 0.26 -9.72 -4.87
CA MET A 186 0.93 -10.96 -5.27
C MET A 186 1.20 -11.87 -4.07
N ARG A 187 1.65 -11.29 -2.93
CA ARG A 187 1.80 -12.05 -1.68
C ARG A 187 0.47 -12.56 -1.16
N TYR A 188 -0.57 -11.75 -1.23
CA TYR A 188 -1.90 -12.12 -0.76
C TYR A 188 -2.44 -13.34 -1.53
N PHE A 189 -2.24 -13.40 -2.84
CA PHE A 189 -2.70 -14.49 -3.70
C PHE A 189 -1.75 -15.70 -3.73
N GLY A 190 -0.44 -15.46 -3.81
CA GLY A 190 0.58 -16.49 -4.06
C GLY A 190 1.38 -16.95 -2.84
N GLY A 191 1.18 -16.30 -1.67
CA GLY A 191 1.98 -16.54 -0.47
C GLY A 191 3.32 -15.81 -0.47
N ASP A 192 4.18 -16.12 0.50
CA ASP A 192 5.49 -15.48 0.64
C ASP A 192 6.48 -15.97 -0.45
N PHE A 193 7.19 -15.01 -1.06
CA PHE A 193 8.19 -15.28 -2.11
C PHE A 193 9.59 -15.25 -1.52
N ASN A 194 10.30 -16.40 -1.62
CA ASN A 194 11.64 -16.56 -1.05
C ASN A 194 12.75 -16.64 -2.11
N ASN A 195 12.44 -17.09 -3.31
CA ASN A 195 13.38 -17.12 -4.42
C ASN A 195 13.08 -15.91 -5.33
N VAL A 196 14.04 -15.00 -5.48
CA VAL A 196 13.86 -13.71 -6.16
C VAL A 196 15.03 -13.44 -7.09
N HIS A 197 14.71 -13.04 -8.33
CA HIS A 197 15.64 -12.49 -9.31
C HIS A 197 15.11 -11.14 -9.80
N SER A 198 15.96 -10.13 -9.92
CA SER A 198 15.54 -8.80 -10.34
C SER A 198 16.55 -8.10 -11.21
N TYR A 199 16.07 -7.11 -11.97
CA TYR A 199 16.84 -6.07 -12.62
C TYR A 199 16.26 -4.72 -12.20
N ILE A 200 17.10 -3.90 -11.58
CA ILE A 200 16.72 -2.58 -11.05
C ILE A 200 17.46 -1.49 -11.87
N SER A 201 16.74 -0.46 -12.27
CA SER A 201 17.27 0.59 -13.12
C SER A 201 16.86 1.98 -12.65
N ASN A 202 17.74 2.96 -12.85
CA ASN A 202 17.43 4.38 -12.71
C ASN A 202 17.99 5.20 -13.90
N SER A 203 18.09 4.56 -15.06
CA SER A 203 18.80 5.09 -16.22
C SER A 203 18.03 6.12 -17.02
N PHE A 204 16.72 6.22 -16.84
CA PHE A 204 15.90 7.16 -17.60
C PHE A 204 15.76 8.51 -16.92
N TRP A 205 15.27 8.53 -15.66
CA TRP A 205 15.10 9.77 -14.91
C TRP A 205 16.36 10.23 -14.19
N ASN A 206 17.30 9.32 -13.98
CA ASN A 206 18.62 9.58 -13.35
C ASN A 206 18.50 10.21 -11.96
N PHE A 207 17.52 9.78 -11.17
CA PHE A 207 17.36 10.18 -9.76
C PHE A 207 18.17 9.23 -8.85
N ASP A 208 18.20 9.54 -7.54
CA ASP A 208 18.86 8.69 -6.52
C ASP A 208 18.03 7.46 -6.11
N VAL A 209 17.00 7.13 -6.88
CA VAL A 209 16.09 6.00 -6.66
C VAL A 209 15.81 5.31 -7.99
N GLU A 210 15.29 4.08 -7.95
CA GLU A 210 14.96 3.35 -9.16
C GLU A 210 13.73 3.93 -9.88
N ASP A 211 13.80 3.92 -11.20
CA ASP A 211 12.68 4.26 -12.10
C ASP A 211 12.01 3.02 -12.70
N ASN A 212 12.68 1.86 -12.64
CA ASN A 212 12.16 0.57 -13.08
C ASN A 212 12.66 -0.57 -12.19
N ALA A 213 11.78 -1.55 -11.96
CA ALA A 213 12.10 -2.82 -11.34
C ALA A 213 11.40 -3.95 -12.12
N TYR A 214 12.17 -4.90 -12.61
CA TYR A 214 11.72 -6.13 -13.26
C TYR A 214 12.06 -7.30 -12.36
N VAL A 215 11.06 -8.08 -11.96
CA VAL A 215 11.21 -9.09 -10.90
C VAL A 215 10.58 -10.40 -11.31
N MET A 216 11.29 -11.52 -11.08
CA MET A 216 10.80 -12.89 -11.13
C MET A 216 10.91 -13.49 -9.73
N MET A 217 9.82 -14.08 -9.22
CA MET A 217 9.74 -14.61 -7.87
C MET A 217 9.10 -16.00 -7.86
N LYS A 218 9.47 -16.82 -6.87
CA LYS A 218 8.80 -18.10 -6.60
C LYS A 218 8.52 -18.24 -5.12
N SER A 219 7.29 -18.61 -4.78
CA SER A 219 6.87 -18.87 -3.40
C SER A 219 7.19 -20.31 -2.98
N ASP A 220 7.14 -20.58 -1.65
CA ASP A 220 7.33 -21.93 -1.11
C ASP A 220 6.24 -22.90 -1.57
N LYS A 221 5.07 -22.39 -1.93
CA LYS A 221 3.98 -23.17 -2.54
C LYS A 221 4.21 -23.48 -4.03
N GLY A 222 5.30 -22.97 -4.62
CA GLY A 222 5.62 -23.17 -6.03
C GLY A 222 5.02 -22.13 -6.99
N VAL A 223 4.23 -21.18 -6.51
CA VAL A 223 3.65 -20.11 -7.33
C VAL A 223 4.77 -19.22 -7.88
N VAL A 224 4.79 -19.01 -9.19
CA VAL A 224 5.73 -18.12 -9.88
C VAL A 224 5.04 -16.77 -10.12
N ALA A 225 5.71 -15.68 -9.78
CA ALA A 225 5.22 -14.34 -10.03
C ALA A 225 6.23 -13.50 -10.82
N GLN A 226 5.71 -12.71 -11.76
CA GLN A 226 6.45 -11.71 -12.52
C GLN A 226 5.89 -10.32 -12.24
N LEU A 227 6.76 -9.39 -11.85
CA LEU A 227 6.42 -7.98 -11.66
C LEU A 227 7.23 -7.09 -12.59
N MET A 228 6.55 -6.12 -13.20
CA MET A 228 7.14 -4.92 -13.78
C MET A 228 6.57 -3.70 -13.03
N SER A 229 7.42 -3.04 -12.24
CA SER A 229 7.11 -1.74 -11.63
C SER A 229 7.91 -0.66 -12.33
N SER A 230 7.23 0.36 -12.90
CA SER A 230 7.88 1.27 -13.85
C SER A 230 7.36 2.70 -13.76
N ALA A 231 8.28 3.69 -13.83
CA ALA A 231 8.00 5.12 -13.98
C ALA A 231 8.32 5.64 -15.39
N THR A 232 8.44 4.73 -16.37
CA THR A 232 8.81 5.07 -17.75
C THR A 232 7.74 4.59 -18.76
N GLN A 233 6.49 4.46 -18.34
CA GLN A 233 5.37 4.13 -19.20
C GLN A 233 4.81 5.40 -19.86
N TRP A 234 4.33 5.31 -21.11
CA TRP A 234 3.64 6.42 -21.78
C TRP A 234 2.29 6.78 -21.17
N GLN A 235 1.67 5.81 -20.48
CA GLN A 235 0.42 5.96 -19.75
C GLN A 235 0.51 5.25 -18.41
N HIS A 236 -0.37 5.60 -17.49
CA HIS A 236 -0.51 4.85 -16.25
C HIS A 236 -1.15 3.49 -16.55
N VAL A 237 -0.57 2.42 -16.02
CA VAL A 237 -1.00 1.04 -16.24
C VAL A 237 -1.11 0.33 -14.90
N PHE A 238 -2.24 -0.34 -14.68
CA PHE A 238 -2.39 -1.38 -13.68
C PHE A 238 -2.97 -2.60 -14.36
N ASN A 239 -2.27 -3.72 -14.29
CA ASN A 239 -2.74 -5.00 -14.79
C ASN A 239 -2.16 -6.12 -13.93
N LEU A 240 -3.03 -6.99 -13.41
CA LEU A 240 -2.64 -8.19 -12.67
C LEU A 240 -3.40 -9.39 -13.23
N ASN A 241 -2.67 -10.34 -13.79
CA ASN A 241 -3.19 -11.63 -14.21
C ASN A 241 -2.90 -12.66 -13.13
N VAL A 242 -3.93 -13.36 -12.70
CA VAL A 242 -3.87 -14.49 -11.76
C VAL A 242 -4.30 -15.74 -12.52
N THR A 243 -3.38 -16.66 -12.77
CA THR A 243 -3.69 -17.97 -13.37
C THR A 243 -3.97 -18.97 -12.26
N LEU A 244 -5.11 -19.64 -12.36
CA LEU A 244 -5.52 -20.72 -11.48
C LEU A 244 -5.57 -22.06 -12.26
N GLU A 245 -5.79 -23.17 -11.59
CA GLU A 245 -5.81 -24.51 -12.21
C GLU A 245 -6.89 -24.66 -13.29
N LYS A 246 -8.04 -23.96 -13.13
CA LYS A 246 -9.21 -24.08 -14.02
C LYS A 246 -9.55 -22.80 -14.77
N GLY A 247 -8.64 -21.82 -14.79
CA GLY A 247 -8.89 -20.58 -15.50
C GLY A 247 -7.97 -19.43 -15.07
N SER A 248 -8.40 -18.20 -15.34
CA SER A 248 -7.64 -17.01 -14.95
C SER A 248 -8.52 -15.82 -14.62
N LEU A 249 -8.00 -14.95 -13.75
CA LEU A 249 -8.56 -13.65 -13.42
C LEU A 249 -7.64 -12.57 -13.97
N VAL A 250 -8.21 -11.63 -14.74
CA VAL A 250 -7.47 -10.50 -15.29
C VAL A 250 -8.03 -9.21 -14.68
N LEU A 251 -7.25 -8.60 -13.80
CA LEU A 251 -7.54 -7.33 -13.14
C LEU A 251 -6.92 -6.21 -13.97
N GLY A 252 -7.75 -5.36 -14.55
CA GLY A 252 -7.33 -4.27 -15.45
C GLY A 252 -7.80 -2.91 -14.95
N GLY A 253 -6.85 -1.94 -14.90
CA GLY A 253 -7.14 -0.60 -14.42
C GLY A 253 -7.43 -0.53 -12.93
N LEU A 254 -7.47 0.71 -12.42
CA LEU A 254 -7.92 1.02 -11.06
C LEU A 254 -8.64 2.35 -11.08
N ARG A 255 -9.77 2.42 -10.41
CA ARG A 255 -10.46 3.68 -10.16
C ARG A 255 -9.73 4.47 -9.08
N THR A 256 -9.00 5.47 -9.48
CA THR A 256 -8.32 6.41 -8.58
C THR A 256 -8.86 7.82 -8.79
N SER A 257 -8.61 8.71 -7.85
CA SER A 257 -9.01 10.12 -7.97
C SER A 257 -8.48 10.79 -9.24
N SER A 258 -7.32 10.36 -9.74
CA SER A 258 -6.72 10.88 -10.99
C SER A 258 -7.34 10.31 -12.26
N LYS A 259 -8.10 9.21 -12.18
CA LYS A 259 -8.65 8.45 -13.30
C LYS A 259 -7.62 8.02 -14.36
N SER A 260 -6.34 8.04 -14.01
CA SER A 260 -5.22 7.82 -14.95
C SER A 260 -5.00 6.34 -15.29
N TYR A 261 -5.43 5.41 -14.42
CA TYR A 261 -5.22 3.96 -14.59
C TYR A 261 -6.33 3.27 -15.39
N GLY A 262 -7.26 4.04 -15.95
CA GLY A 262 -8.33 3.52 -16.78
C GLY A 262 -9.54 3.00 -16.01
N GLU A 263 -10.35 2.22 -16.71
CA GLU A 263 -11.54 1.58 -16.16
C GLU A 263 -11.12 0.39 -15.28
N GLU A 264 -11.70 0.31 -14.09
CA GLU A 264 -11.46 -0.83 -13.20
C GLU A 264 -12.32 -2.01 -13.64
N THR A 265 -11.67 -3.14 -13.97
CA THR A 265 -12.33 -4.32 -14.49
C THR A 265 -11.77 -5.60 -13.90
N LEU A 266 -12.61 -6.62 -13.79
CA LEU A 266 -12.24 -8.02 -13.57
C LEU A 266 -12.77 -8.86 -14.73
N THR A 267 -11.88 -9.51 -15.46
CA THR A 267 -12.25 -10.51 -16.46
C THR A 267 -11.96 -11.90 -15.90
N ILE A 268 -12.98 -12.73 -15.84
CA ILE A 268 -12.95 -14.12 -15.38
C ILE A 268 -12.94 -14.98 -16.64
N ILE A 269 -11.94 -15.81 -16.79
CA ILE A 269 -11.80 -16.74 -17.92
C ILE A 269 -11.80 -18.15 -17.32
N SER A 270 -12.78 -18.97 -17.67
CA SER A 270 -12.93 -20.33 -17.14
C SER A 270 -13.15 -21.34 -18.27
N SER A 271 -12.78 -22.59 -18.00
CA SER A 271 -13.06 -23.72 -18.88
C SER A 271 -13.55 -24.90 -18.04
N GLU A 272 -14.77 -25.37 -18.31
CA GLU A 272 -15.37 -26.46 -17.54
C GLU A 272 -14.68 -27.81 -17.75
N ASP A 273 -14.14 -28.10 -18.94
CA ASP A 273 -13.64 -29.43 -19.31
C ASP A 273 -12.15 -29.47 -19.71
N GLY A 274 -11.31 -28.73 -19.01
CA GLY A 274 -9.86 -28.98 -19.05
C GLY A 274 -9.23 -28.91 -20.44
N ASN A 275 -9.64 -27.95 -21.29
CA ASN A 275 -8.96 -27.54 -22.53
C ASN A 275 -9.56 -27.94 -23.89
N GLU A 276 -10.72 -28.54 -23.99
CA GLU A 276 -11.36 -28.73 -25.30
C GLU A 276 -12.47 -27.68 -25.47
N GLY A 277 -12.17 -26.59 -26.21
CA GLY A 277 -13.19 -25.60 -26.55
C GLY A 277 -12.77 -24.15 -26.34
N THR A 278 -13.68 -23.22 -26.60
CA THR A 278 -13.51 -21.78 -26.32
C THR A 278 -13.82 -21.55 -24.88
N PRO A 279 -12.90 -20.91 -24.08
CA PRO A 279 -13.17 -20.58 -22.69
C PRO A 279 -14.38 -19.65 -22.55
N GLU A 280 -15.11 -19.80 -21.47
CA GLU A 280 -16.11 -18.80 -21.06
C GLU A 280 -15.40 -17.54 -20.53
N VAL A 281 -15.93 -16.38 -20.92
CA VAL A 281 -15.37 -15.09 -20.52
C VAL A 281 -16.47 -14.22 -19.93
N GLU A 282 -16.35 -13.92 -18.64
CA GLU A 282 -17.18 -12.94 -17.96
C GLU A 282 -16.35 -11.68 -17.68
N LYS A 283 -16.88 -10.48 -18.01
CA LYS A 283 -16.25 -9.20 -17.67
C LYS A 283 -17.12 -8.41 -16.75
N ARG A 284 -16.58 -8.01 -15.59
CA ARG A 284 -17.17 -7.09 -14.64
C ARG A 284 -16.47 -5.75 -14.72
N SER A 285 -17.23 -4.65 -14.64
CA SER A 285 -16.73 -3.27 -14.61
C SER A 285 -17.20 -2.57 -13.35
N TYR A 286 -16.36 -1.73 -12.76
CA TYR A 286 -16.62 -1.07 -11.48
C TYR A 286 -16.49 0.45 -11.65
N ASP A 287 -17.54 1.19 -11.31
CA ASP A 287 -17.66 2.62 -11.62
C ASP A 287 -17.18 3.56 -10.51
N LYS A 288 -16.97 3.03 -9.29
CA LYS A 288 -16.63 3.82 -8.12
C LYS A 288 -15.36 3.29 -7.45
N ASP A 289 -14.52 4.21 -6.98
CA ASP A 289 -13.48 3.90 -6.03
C ASP A 289 -14.08 3.85 -4.63
N ILE A 290 -14.22 2.64 -4.09
CA ILE A 290 -14.70 2.38 -2.73
C ILE A 290 -13.57 2.03 -1.77
N SER A 291 -12.34 1.95 -2.28
CA SER A 291 -11.21 1.38 -1.54
C SER A 291 -10.89 2.12 -0.25
N TRP A 292 -11.04 3.44 -0.25
CA TRP A 292 -10.78 4.28 0.91
C TRP A 292 -11.84 4.10 2.01
N ASP A 293 -13.11 4.05 1.63
CA ASP A 293 -14.22 3.90 2.57
C ASP A 293 -14.23 2.47 3.17
N GLU A 294 -14.01 1.43 2.34
CA GLU A 294 -13.95 0.04 2.82
C GLU A 294 -12.73 -0.21 3.73
N GLU A 295 -11.61 0.44 3.45
CA GLU A 295 -10.43 0.34 4.32
C GLU A 295 -10.67 1.01 5.68
N ILE A 296 -11.33 2.19 5.73
CA ILE A 296 -11.74 2.85 6.97
C ILE A 296 -12.73 1.99 7.75
N LYS A 297 -13.69 1.37 7.08
CA LYS A 297 -14.64 0.44 7.69
C LYS A 297 -13.92 -0.76 8.30
N SER A 298 -12.99 -1.38 7.58
CA SER A 298 -12.16 -2.47 8.11
C SER A 298 -11.37 -2.05 9.36
N PHE A 299 -10.82 -0.84 9.37
CA PHE A 299 -10.13 -0.33 10.56
C PHE A 299 -11.09 -0.10 11.73
N ALA A 300 -12.30 0.42 11.49
CA ALA A 300 -13.33 0.57 12.53
C ALA A 300 -13.74 -0.78 13.16
N GLU A 301 -13.83 -1.84 12.36
CA GLU A 301 -14.11 -3.21 12.83
C GLU A 301 -12.98 -3.73 13.74
N VAL A 302 -11.72 -3.48 13.37
CA VAL A 302 -10.54 -3.79 14.20
C VAL A 302 -10.59 -3.08 15.54
N LEU A 303 -10.93 -1.79 15.56
CA LEU A 303 -11.04 -0.99 16.80
C LEU A 303 -12.23 -1.42 17.68
N SER A 304 -13.26 -2.00 17.09
CA SER A 304 -14.47 -2.45 17.78
C SER A 304 -14.35 -3.83 18.42
N GLY A 305 -13.18 -4.46 18.36
CA GLY A 305 -12.90 -5.73 19.05
C GLY A 305 -12.66 -6.93 18.16
N SER A 306 -12.40 -6.75 16.87
CA SER A 306 -11.85 -7.84 16.05
C SER A 306 -10.42 -8.16 16.54
N ASP A 307 -10.21 -9.40 17.00
CA ASP A 307 -8.92 -9.83 17.55
C ASP A 307 -7.80 -9.89 16.49
N LYS A 308 -8.14 -9.84 15.21
CA LYS A 308 -7.19 -9.94 14.11
C LYS A 308 -7.30 -8.78 13.15
N ILE A 309 -6.16 -8.13 12.90
CA ILE A 309 -6.00 -7.25 11.76
C ILE A 309 -5.75 -8.16 10.55
N GLU A 310 -6.78 -8.43 9.77
CA GLU A 310 -6.69 -9.31 8.60
C GLU A 310 -5.93 -8.65 7.45
N ASN A 311 -5.91 -7.31 7.39
CA ASN A 311 -5.29 -6.56 6.32
C ASN A 311 -4.39 -5.45 6.90
N GLY A 312 -3.14 -5.39 6.43
CA GLY A 312 -2.22 -4.31 6.78
C GLY A 312 -1.66 -4.36 8.20
N SER A 313 -1.55 -5.53 8.81
CA SER A 313 -0.90 -5.68 10.12
C SER A 313 0.60 -5.37 10.07
N ILE A 314 1.22 -5.13 11.24
CA ILE A 314 2.68 -4.98 11.34
C ILE A 314 3.45 -6.17 10.76
N TYR A 315 2.92 -7.39 10.91
CA TYR A 315 3.55 -8.60 10.37
C TYR A 315 3.50 -8.64 8.84
N GLU A 316 2.39 -8.19 8.23
CA GLU A 316 2.31 -8.05 6.77
C GLU A 316 3.22 -6.93 6.26
N ALA A 317 3.30 -5.80 6.98
CA ALA A 317 4.21 -4.71 6.67
C ALA A 317 5.68 -5.15 6.72
N LEU A 318 6.07 -5.95 7.71
CA LEU A 318 7.41 -6.55 7.79
C LEU A 318 7.68 -7.47 6.59
N LYS A 319 6.75 -8.35 6.26
CA LYS A 319 6.89 -9.29 5.14
C LYS A 319 7.00 -8.60 3.79
N ILE A 320 6.23 -7.54 3.56
CA ILE A 320 6.30 -6.80 2.30
C ILE A 320 7.61 -6.01 2.20
N MET A 321 8.07 -5.39 3.29
CA MET A 321 9.35 -4.68 3.31
C MET A 321 10.55 -5.62 3.19
N GLU A 322 10.47 -6.82 3.78
CA GLU A 322 11.45 -7.89 3.59
C GLU A 322 11.54 -8.32 2.12
N LEU A 323 10.39 -8.48 1.45
CA LEU A 323 10.36 -8.83 0.03
C LEU A 323 10.98 -7.72 -0.83
N ILE A 324 10.66 -6.45 -0.58
CA ILE A 324 11.23 -5.31 -1.29
C ILE A 324 12.75 -5.27 -1.11
N GLU A 325 13.24 -5.49 0.10
CA GLU A 325 14.68 -5.54 0.37
C GLU A 325 15.36 -6.72 -0.35
N LYS A 326 14.73 -7.89 -0.38
CA LYS A 326 15.20 -9.05 -1.17
C LYS A 326 15.28 -8.72 -2.66
N ILE A 327 14.27 -8.02 -3.19
CA ILE A 327 14.25 -7.60 -4.61
C ILE A 327 15.43 -6.67 -4.91
N TYR A 328 15.67 -5.65 -4.08
CA TYR A 328 16.81 -4.75 -4.27
C TYR A 328 18.16 -5.47 -4.17
N LYS A 329 18.29 -6.43 -3.25
CA LYS A 329 19.52 -7.22 -3.06
C LYS A 329 19.73 -8.32 -4.11
N ALA A 330 18.69 -8.70 -4.84
CA ALA A 330 18.77 -9.71 -5.90
C ALA A 330 19.42 -9.19 -7.18
N ASP A 331 19.43 -7.86 -7.41
CA ASP A 331 20.18 -7.20 -8.46
C ASP A 331 21.60 -6.92 -7.96
N PRO A 332 22.67 -7.53 -8.55
CA PRO A 332 24.03 -7.36 -8.05
C PRO A 332 24.55 -5.91 -8.11
N GLU A 333 24.24 -5.17 -9.20
CA GLU A 333 24.72 -3.79 -9.37
C GLU A 333 24.02 -2.85 -8.36
N TRP A 334 22.71 -3.04 -8.16
CA TRP A 334 21.92 -2.27 -7.20
C TRP A 334 22.34 -2.57 -5.77
N LYS A 335 22.58 -3.86 -5.48
CA LYS A 335 23.10 -4.31 -4.18
C LYS A 335 24.45 -3.68 -3.88
N ASP A 336 25.40 -3.74 -4.82
CA ASP A 336 26.75 -3.18 -4.65
C ASP A 336 26.72 -1.67 -4.41
N LYS A 337 25.78 -0.97 -5.06
CA LYS A 337 25.64 0.48 -4.94
C LYS A 337 25.03 0.94 -3.61
N TYR A 338 24.07 0.18 -3.05
CA TYR A 338 23.24 0.68 -1.96
C TYR A 338 23.16 -0.22 -0.72
N TYR A 339 23.65 -1.46 -0.79
CA TYR A 339 23.52 -2.46 0.29
C TYR A 339 24.84 -3.14 0.68
N ASN A 340 25.96 -2.85 0.00
CA ASN A 340 27.24 -3.26 0.52
C ASN A 340 27.63 -2.29 1.61
N GLU A 341 27.61 -2.77 2.85
CA GLU A 341 28.25 -2.10 3.97
C GLU A 341 29.76 -2.04 3.68
N SER A 342 30.32 -0.83 3.63
CA SER A 342 31.75 -0.55 3.62
C SER A 342 32.36 -0.88 4.99
#